data_7b48db8a0955269890a073198c52f127
#
_entry.id   7b48db8a0955269890a073198c52f127
#
_cell.length_a   1.000
_cell.length_b   1.000
_cell.length_c   1.000
_cell.angle_alpha   90.00
_cell.angle_beta   90.00
_cell.angle_gamma   90.00
#
_symmetry.space_group_name_H-M   'P 1'
#
loop_
_entity.id
_entity.type
_entity.pdbx_description
1 polymer ?
#
loop_
_entity_poly.entity_id
_entity_poly.type
_entity_poly.pdbx_seq_one_letter_code
_entity_poly.pdbx_strand_id
1 'polypeptide(L)'
;MILCSIAALAIVFERFSSLRVARVIPPKLLDEVMAVTRAHLPSADVVNKLAKNSILGQVLAAGLRAVIAEPRISEDTLRGAFESAGRAAVHKLERYLAPLGTIASAAPLLGLLGTVIGMIEIFGSQAPTGGNNPALLAHGISVALYNTAFGLIVAIPSLMLYRYFRGVVDAYTVDMEQAADRMVPHLMRFTSQRQSA
;
A
#
# COMPACT_ATOMS: atom_id res chain seq x y z
N MET A 1 -17.31 -3.54 -16.10
CA MET A 1 -17.48 -2.52 -15.03
C MET A 1 -17.80 -3.11 -13.68
N ILE A 2 -18.79 -4.01 -13.56
CA ILE A 2 -19.21 -4.64 -12.29
C ILE A 2 -18.03 -5.32 -11.57
N LEU A 3 -17.23 -6.12 -12.28
CA LEU A 3 -16.04 -6.77 -11.68
C LEU A 3 -15.03 -5.75 -11.15
N CYS A 4 -14.77 -4.66 -11.87
CA CYS A 4 -13.87 -3.60 -11.41
C CYS A 4 -14.40 -2.91 -10.14
N SER A 5 -15.71 -2.67 -10.07
CA SER A 5 -16.35 -2.07 -8.90
C SER A 5 -16.23 -2.98 -7.67
N ILE A 6 -16.55 -4.27 -7.81
CA ILE A 6 -16.43 -5.25 -6.73
C ILE A 6 -14.98 -5.36 -6.26
N ALA A 7 -14.03 -5.47 -7.19
CA ALA A 7 -12.60 -5.56 -6.87
C ALA A 7 -12.11 -4.30 -6.16
N ALA A 8 -12.49 -3.10 -6.63
CA ALA A 8 -12.13 -1.84 -5.99
C ALA A 8 -12.67 -1.76 -4.56
N LEU A 9 -13.95 -2.10 -4.34
CA LEU A 9 -14.56 -2.11 -3.02
C LEU A 9 -13.86 -3.10 -2.08
N ALA A 10 -13.55 -4.31 -2.55
CA ALA A 10 -12.86 -5.31 -1.75
C ALA A 10 -11.46 -4.83 -1.32
N ILE A 11 -10.69 -4.24 -2.25
CA ILE A 11 -9.37 -3.67 -1.96
C ILE A 11 -9.48 -2.52 -0.96
N VAL A 12 -10.43 -1.61 -1.15
CA VAL A 12 -10.63 -0.47 -0.26
C VAL A 12 -10.94 -0.94 1.16
N PHE A 13 -11.83 -1.90 1.32
CA PHE A 13 -12.20 -2.44 2.64
C PHE A 13 -11.01 -3.11 3.33
N GLU A 14 -10.24 -3.88 2.58
CA GLU A 14 -9.02 -4.52 3.05
C GLU A 14 -7.98 -3.46 3.47
N ARG A 15 -7.79 -2.40 2.68
CA ARG A 15 -6.84 -1.33 3.00
C ARG A 15 -7.21 -0.55 4.26
N PHE A 16 -8.48 -0.18 4.43
CA PHE A 16 -8.94 0.44 5.67
C PHE A 16 -8.69 -0.43 6.91
N SER A 17 -8.78 -1.74 6.78
CA SER A 17 -8.49 -2.67 7.89
C SER A 17 -6.99 -2.87 8.12
N SER A 18 -6.20 -2.97 7.05
CA SER A 18 -4.77 -3.31 7.09
C SER A 18 -3.89 -2.12 7.45
N LEU A 19 -4.21 -0.91 6.95
CA LEU A 19 -3.44 0.32 7.20
C LEU A 19 -3.82 1.05 8.51
N ARG A 20 -4.44 0.34 9.44
CA ARG A 20 -4.71 0.93 10.77
C ARG A 20 -3.41 1.15 11.54
N VAL A 21 -3.25 2.33 12.15
CA VAL A 21 -2.08 2.72 12.97
C VAL A 21 -1.72 1.63 13.99
N ALA A 22 -2.71 1.06 14.68
CA ALA A 22 -2.49 0.01 15.68
C ALA A 22 -1.85 -1.28 15.11
N ARG A 23 -2.00 -1.56 13.80
CA ARG A 23 -1.40 -2.73 13.14
C ARG A 23 -0.06 -2.43 12.49
N VAL A 24 0.14 -1.21 12.02
CA VAL A 24 1.35 -0.82 11.29
C VAL A 24 2.38 -0.24 12.24
N ILE A 25 2.02 0.81 12.98
CA ILE A 25 2.90 1.53 13.90
C ILE A 25 2.15 1.71 15.23
N PRO A 26 2.11 0.69 16.12
CA PRO A 26 1.50 0.82 17.43
C PRO A 26 2.14 1.98 18.19
N PRO A 27 1.33 2.88 18.77
CA PRO A 27 1.86 3.96 19.57
C PRO A 27 2.66 3.40 20.75
N LYS A 28 3.79 4.03 21.07
CA LYS A 28 4.72 3.64 22.15
C LYS A 28 5.59 2.40 21.88
N LEU A 29 5.39 1.63 20.80
CA LEU A 29 6.18 0.42 20.55
C LEU A 29 7.68 0.72 20.50
N LEU A 30 8.10 1.80 19.86
CA LEU A 30 9.50 2.20 19.79
C LEU A 30 10.05 2.49 21.19
N ASP A 31 9.33 3.26 22.01
CA ASP A 31 9.77 3.63 23.33
C ASP A 31 9.84 2.40 24.28
N GLU A 32 8.89 1.47 24.14
CA GLU A 32 8.91 0.18 24.86
C GLU A 32 10.14 -0.67 24.47
N VAL A 33 10.43 -0.79 23.17
CA VAL A 33 11.61 -1.52 22.68
C VAL A 33 12.89 -0.83 23.18
N MET A 34 12.98 0.48 23.11
CA MET A 34 14.13 1.23 23.63
C MET A 34 14.28 1.08 25.13
N ALA A 35 13.19 1.02 25.89
CA ALA A 35 13.23 0.80 27.34
C ALA A 35 13.75 -0.60 27.70
N VAL A 36 13.24 -1.63 27.03
CA VAL A 36 13.70 -3.01 27.23
C VAL A 36 15.16 -3.17 26.84
N THR A 37 15.61 -2.53 25.78
CA THR A 37 16.99 -2.60 25.29
C THR A 37 17.96 -1.67 26.03
N ARG A 38 17.53 -0.91 27.04
CA ARG A 38 18.47 -0.04 27.82
C ARG A 38 19.48 -0.83 28.64
N ALA A 39 19.05 -1.92 29.24
CA ALA A 39 19.88 -2.71 30.18
C ALA A 39 20.57 -3.89 29.50
N HIS A 40 19.91 -4.58 28.60
CA HIS A 40 20.42 -5.77 27.92
C HIS A 40 19.71 -6.00 26.58
N LEU A 41 20.36 -6.73 25.67
CA LEU A 41 19.73 -7.18 24.45
C LEU A 41 18.65 -8.23 24.76
N PRO A 42 17.46 -8.13 24.15
CA PRO A 42 16.38 -9.08 24.39
C PRO A 42 16.72 -10.47 23.84
N SER A 43 16.09 -11.50 24.40
CA SER A 43 16.22 -12.86 23.90
C SER A 43 15.60 -13.02 22.51
N ALA A 44 16.04 -14.04 21.76
CA ALA A 44 15.52 -14.34 20.43
C ALA A 44 13.99 -14.50 20.41
N ASP A 45 13.40 -15.07 21.47
CA ASP A 45 11.95 -15.23 21.59
C ASP A 45 11.21 -13.89 21.68
N VAL A 46 11.75 -12.93 22.43
CA VAL A 46 11.19 -11.58 22.54
C VAL A 46 11.27 -10.86 21.19
N VAL A 47 12.41 -10.97 20.48
CA VAL A 47 12.59 -10.41 19.14
C VAL A 47 11.62 -11.04 18.13
N ASN A 48 11.39 -12.35 18.23
CA ASN A 48 10.43 -13.03 17.36
C ASN A 48 8.96 -12.62 17.65
N LYS A 49 8.60 -12.40 18.91
CA LYS A 49 7.29 -11.86 19.29
C LYS A 49 7.12 -10.43 18.79
N LEU A 50 8.15 -9.59 18.91
CA LEU A 50 8.16 -8.24 18.39
C LEU A 50 7.93 -8.23 16.86
N ALA A 51 8.61 -9.11 16.12
CA ALA A 51 8.44 -9.22 14.67
C ALA A 51 7.03 -9.63 14.24
N LYS A 52 6.28 -10.34 15.09
CA LYS A 52 4.90 -10.75 14.81
C LYS A 52 3.85 -9.72 15.23
N ASN A 53 4.22 -8.73 16.02
CA ASN A 53 3.29 -7.76 16.59
C ASN A 53 2.77 -6.77 15.55
N SER A 54 3.66 -6.19 14.75
CA SER A 54 3.32 -5.12 13.79
C SER A 54 4.35 -5.01 12.67
N ILE A 55 4.06 -4.14 11.69
CA ILE A 55 5.01 -3.84 10.60
C ILE A 55 6.25 -3.12 11.16
N LEU A 56 6.08 -2.11 12.01
CA LEU A 56 7.20 -1.46 12.70
C LEU A 56 7.99 -2.48 13.55
N GLY A 57 7.29 -3.39 14.24
CA GLY A 57 7.92 -4.46 15.00
C GLY A 57 8.82 -5.36 14.16
N GLN A 58 8.46 -5.62 12.88
CA GLN A 58 9.32 -6.36 11.95
C GLN A 58 10.62 -5.62 11.64
N VAL A 59 10.53 -4.30 11.42
CA VAL A 59 11.70 -3.44 11.14
C VAL A 59 12.63 -3.39 12.36
N LEU A 60 12.07 -3.13 13.54
CA LEU A 60 12.85 -3.08 14.80
C LEU A 60 13.51 -4.43 15.12
N ALA A 61 12.79 -5.53 14.90
CA ALA A 61 13.31 -6.87 15.11
C ALA A 61 14.48 -7.21 14.16
N ALA A 62 14.49 -6.68 12.95
CA ALA A 62 15.60 -6.90 12.01
C ALA A 62 16.90 -6.27 12.53
N GLY A 63 16.87 -5.03 13.00
CA GLY A 63 18.03 -4.39 13.61
C GLY A 63 18.52 -5.11 14.88
N LEU A 64 17.58 -5.53 15.74
CA LEU A 64 17.93 -6.31 16.94
C LEU A 64 18.60 -7.64 16.59
N ARG A 65 18.09 -8.36 15.60
CA ARG A 65 18.69 -9.61 15.13
C ARG A 65 20.10 -9.38 14.57
N ALA A 66 20.31 -8.30 13.82
CA ALA A 66 21.63 -7.97 13.28
C ALA A 66 22.67 -7.76 14.39
N VAL A 67 22.35 -7.01 15.45
CA VAL A 67 23.24 -6.79 16.61
C VAL A 67 23.45 -8.07 17.43
N ILE A 68 22.44 -8.93 17.54
CA ILE A 68 22.56 -10.20 18.27
C ILE A 68 23.45 -11.17 17.48
N ALA A 69 23.29 -11.23 16.16
CA ALA A 69 24.06 -12.13 15.30
C ALA A 69 25.54 -11.69 15.17
N GLU A 70 25.78 -10.38 15.11
CA GLU A 70 27.13 -9.82 14.95
C GLU A 70 27.40 -8.77 16.05
N PRO A 71 28.03 -9.17 17.15
CA PRO A 71 28.32 -8.28 18.28
C PRO A 71 29.24 -7.09 17.95
N ARG A 72 29.98 -7.16 16.85
CA ARG A 72 30.86 -6.09 16.36
C ARG A 72 30.37 -5.46 15.07
N ILE A 73 29.05 -5.46 14.87
CA ILE A 73 28.43 -4.89 13.67
C ILE A 73 28.81 -3.42 13.48
N SER A 74 29.11 -3.02 12.25
CA SER A 74 29.33 -1.62 11.92
C SER A 74 28.00 -0.87 11.88
N GLU A 75 28.06 0.47 12.07
CA GLU A 75 26.86 1.31 11.97
C GLU A 75 26.23 1.19 10.58
N ASP A 76 27.02 1.17 9.52
CA ASP A 76 26.55 1.06 8.14
C ASP A 76 25.84 -0.27 7.89
N THR A 77 26.38 -1.37 8.43
CA THR A 77 25.72 -2.69 8.32
C THR A 77 24.40 -2.72 9.07
N LEU A 78 24.34 -2.10 10.24
CA LEU A 78 23.10 -1.99 11.01
C LEU A 78 22.06 -1.12 10.31
N ARG A 79 22.45 0.02 9.74
CA ARG A 79 21.59 0.85 8.91
C ARG A 79 21.07 0.08 7.71
N GLY A 80 21.93 -0.65 7.00
CA GLY A 80 21.55 -1.51 5.89
C GLY A 80 20.52 -2.58 6.26
N ALA A 81 20.60 -3.16 7.49
CA ALA A 81 19.61 -4.10 7.98
C ALA A 81 18.24 -3.45 8.19
N PHE A 82 18.19 -2.24 8.78
CA PHE A 82 16.96 -1.47 8.93
C PHE A 82 16.36 -1.06 7.58
N GLU A 83 17.18 -0.56 6.65
CA GLU A 83 16.72 -0.17 5.32
C GLU A 83 16.15 -1.34 4.53
N SER A 84 16.81 -2.50 4.57
CA SER A 84 16.32 -3.71 3.91
C SER A 84 14.96 -4.15 4.47
N ALA A 85 14.83 -4.14 5.80
CA ALA A 85 13.57 -4.47 6.47
C ALA A 85 12.49 -3.43 6.18
N GLY A 86 12.86 -2.14 6.16
CA GLY A 86 11.97 -1.03 5.80
C GLY A 86 11.42 -1.16 4.38
N ARG A 87 12.28 -1.40 3.39
CA ARG A 87 11.85 -1.65 2.00
C ARG A 87 10.88 -2.84 1.89
N ALA A 88 11.16 -3.93 2.60
CA ALA A 88 10.26 -5.08 2.64
C ALA A 88 8.91 -4.76 3.32
N ALA A 89 8.92 -3.91 4.35
CA ALA A 89 7.72 -3.43 5.03
C ALA A 89 6.87 -2.55 4.11
N VAL A 90 7.48 -1.57 3.43
CA VAL A 90 6.80 -0.70 2.45
C VAL A 90 6.17 -1.53 1.33
N HIS A 91 6.91 -2.49 0.76
CA HIS A 91 6.38 -3.37 -0.27
C HIS A 91 5.12 -4.14 0.18
N LYS A 92 5.07 -4.59 1.43
CA LYS A 92 3.87 -5.21 2.00
C LYS A 92 2.70 -4.23 2.13
N LEU A 93 2.97 -2.99 2.54
CA LEU A 93 1.96 -1.95 2.67
C LEU A 93 1.39 -1.51 1.31
N GLU A 94 2.20 -1.51 0.25
CA GLU A 94 1.79 -1.12 -1.10
C GLU A 94 1.08 -2.22 -1.89
N ARG A 95 1.11 -3.46 -1.43
CA ARG A 95 0.71 -4.67 -2.17
C ARG A 95 -0.58 -4.56 -2.98
N TYR A 96 -1.62 -3.91 -2.44
CA TYR A 96 -2.92 -3.78 -3.11
C TYR A 96 -3.20 -2.38 -3.67
N LEU A 97 -2.26 -1.45 -3.54
CA LEU A 97 -2.42 -0.11 -4.08
C LEU A 97 -2.27 -0.10 -5.61
N ALA A 98 -1.32 -0.86 -6.14
CA ALA A 98 -1.13 -0.95 -7.58
C ALA A 98 -2.40 -1.44 -8.34
N PRO A 99 -3.08 -2.53 -7.93
CA PRO A 99 -4.36 -2.92 -8.52
C PRO A 99 -5.44 -1.85 -8.41
N LEU A 100 -5.55 -1.15 -7.27
CA LEU A 100 -6.52 -0.06 -7.11
C LEU A 100 -6.24 1.10 -8.07
N GLY A 101 -4.97 1.49 -8.21
CA GLY A 101 -4.55 2.50 -9.19
C GLY A 101 -4.80 2.07 -10.63
N THR A 102 -4.63 0.79 -10.94
CA THR A 102 -4.95 0.23 -12.26
C THR A 102 -6.45 0.30 -12.55
N ILE A 103 -7.31 -0.05 -11.58
CA ILE A 103 -8.76 0.08 -11.74
C ILE A 103 -9.14 1.55 -11.95
N ALA A 104 -8.56 2.46 -11.17
CA ALA A 104 -8.84 3.89 -11.28
C ALA A 104 -8.52 4.45 -12.67
N SER A 105 -7.46 3.97 -13.32
CA SER A 105 -7.06 4.42 -14.67
C SER A 105 -7.76 3.65 -15.78
N ALA A 106 -8.03 2.35 -15.61
CA ALA A 106 -8.62 1.52 -16.65
C ALA A 106 -10.16 1.65 -16.73
N ALA A 107 -10.84 1.96 -15.62
CA ALA A 107 -12.30 2.04 -15.62
C ALA A 107 -12.87 3.08 -16.58
N PRO A 108 -12.33 4.31 -16.70
CA PRO A 108 -12.80 5.28 -17.70
C PRO A 108 -12.57 4.81 -19.13
N LEU A 109 -11.43 4.13 -19.39
CA LEU A 109 -11.11 3.61 -20.71
C LEU A 109 -12.06 2.48 -21.12
N LEU A 110 -12.44 1.62 -20.18
CA LEU A 110 -13.46 0.59 -20.40
C LEU A 110 -14.83 1.20 -20.63
N GLY A 111 -15.17 2.30 -19.95
CA GLY A 111 -16.38 3.07 -20.20
C GLY A 111 -16.38 3.65 -21.61
N LEU A 112 -15.28 4.28 -22.01
CA LEU A 112 -15.11 4.83 -23.37
C LEU A 112 -15.19 3.70 -24.44
N LEU A 113 -14.56 2.58 -24.20
CA LEU A 113 -14.66 1.42 -25.11
C LEU A 113 -16.12 1.00 -25.30
N GLY A 114 -16.90 0.97 -24.23
CA GLY A 114 -18.33 0.67 -24.31
C GLY A 114 -19.12 1.68 -25.18
N THR A 115 -18.76 2.97 -25.16
CA THR A 115 -19.39 3.95 -26.06
C THR A 115 -19.00 3.70 -27.52
N VAL A 116 -17.74 3.39 -27.80
CA VAL A 116 -17.27 3.10 -29.17
C VAL A 116 -18.01 1.89 -29.74
N ILE A 117 -18.10 0.80 -28.99
CA ILE A 117 -18.81 -0.42 -29.39
C ILE A 117 -20.30 -0.09 -29.62
N GLY A 118 -20.95 0.60 -28.69
CA GLY A 118 -22.37 0.97 -28.82
C GLY A 118 -22.65 1.85 -30.05
N MET A 119 -21.74 2.78 -30.36
CA MET A 119 -21.88 3.61 -31.57
C MET A 119 -21.69 2.79 -32.85
N ILE A 120 -20.76 1.86 -32.89
CA ILE A 120 -20.56 0.95 -34.04
C ILE A 120 -21.83 0.12 -34.29
N GLU A 121 -22.44 -0.43 -33.26
CA GLU A 121 -23.67 -1.21 -33.36
C GLU A 121 -24.84 -0.38 -33.89
N ILE A 122 -25.00 0.86 -33.38
CA ILE A 122 -26.07 1.78 -33.80
C ILE A 122 -25.91 2.11 -35.29
N PHE A 123 -24.74 2.57 -35.72
CA PHE A 123 -24.49 2.91 -37.10
C PHE A 123 -24.52 1.71 -38.03
N GLY A 124 -24.04 0.56 -37.57
CA GLY A 124 -24.09 -0.69 -38.33
C GLY A 124 -25.52 -1.22 -38.55
N SER A 125 -26.43 -0.99 -37.61
CA SER A 125 -27.84 -1.39 -37.72
C SER A 125 -28.67 -0.50 -38.64
N GLN A 126 -28.18 0.68 -38.97
CA GLN A 126 -28.86 1.64 -39.88
C GLN A 126 -28.51 1.45 -41.37
N ALA A 127 -27.83 0.34 -41.77
CA ALA A 127 -27.45 0.04 -43.13
C ALA A 127 -28.69 -0.35 -43.99
N PRO A 128 -28.69 -0.24 -45.26
CA PRO A 128 -29.08 0.66 -46.32
C PRO A 128 -30.56 0.57 -46.73
N THR A 129 -31.48 0.22 -45.84
CA THR A 129 -32.94 0.14 -46.18
C THR A 129 -33.74 1.44 -45.96
N GLY A 130 -33.08 2.57 -45.76
CA GLY A 130 -33.69 3.91 -45.96
C GLY A 130 -34.57 4.44 -44.83
N GLY A 131 -34.61 3.83 -43.65
CA GLY A 131 -35.39 4.31 -42.51
C GLY A 131 -34.52 4.89 -41.40
N ASN A 132 -34.11 6.15 -41.53
CA ASN A 132 -33.52 6.86 -40.39
C ASN A 132 -34.59 7.11 -39.33
N ASN A 133 -34.53 6.35 -38.21
CA ASN A 133 -35.35 6.63 -37.04
C ASN A 133 -34.55 7.47 -36.03
N PRO A 134 -34.75 8.80 -35.96
CA PRO A 134 -33.97 9.67 -35.05
C PRO A 134 -34.11 9.30 -33.56
N ALA A 135 -35.26 8.74 -33.18
CA ALA A 135 -35.53 8.32 -31.80
C ALA A 135 -34.71 7.10 -31.42
N LEU A 136 -34.55 6.14 -32.33
CA LEU A 136 -33.70 4.96 -32.11
C LEU A 136 -32.22 5.35 -32.01
N LEU A 137 -31.79 6.27 -32.86
CA LEU A 137 -30.41 6.80 -32.81
C LEU A 137 -30.15 7.53 -31.49
N ALA A 138 -31.07 8.42 -31.07
CA ALA A 138 -30.93 9.14 -29.81
C ALA A 138 -30.91 8.21 -28.60
N HIS A 139 -31.76 7.16 -28.59
CA HIS A 139 -31.74 6.16 -27.53
C HIS A 139 -30.42 5.41 -27.47
N GLY A 140 -29.90 4.94 -28.59
CA GLY A 140 -28.65 4.22 -28.66
C GLY A 140 -27.42 5.06 -28.21
N ILE A 141 -27.38 6.34 -28.61
CA ILE A 141 -26.36 7.29 -28.13
C ILE A 141 -26.46 7.45 -26.62
N SER A 142 -27.66 7.57 -26.05
CA SER A 142 -27.87 7.69 -24.61
C SER A 142 -27.33 6.45 -23.87
N VAL A 143 -27.63 5.24 -24.36
CA VAL A 143 -27.14 3.99 -23.78
C VAL A 143 -25.61 3.92 -23.83
N ALA A 144 -25.01 4.33 -24.93
CA ALA A 144 -23.56 4.38 -25.05
C ALA A 144 -22.95 5.34 -24.00
N LEU A 145 -23.50 6.53 -23.82
CA LEU A 145 -23.00 7.52 -22.85
C LEU A 145 -23.08 7.01 -21.39
N TYR A 146 -24.08 6.19 -21.03
CA TYR A 146 -24.14 5.59 -19.69
C TYR A 146 -22.93 4.72 -19.38
N ASN A 147 -22.34 4.05 -20.36
CA ASN A 147 -21.14 3.23 -20.14
C ASN A 147 -19.96 4.08 -19.67
N THR A 148 -19.75 5.26 -20.26
CA THR A 148 -18.71 6.20 -19.80
C THR A 148 -19.04 6.76 -18.42
N ALA A 149 -20.28 7.10 -18.14
CA ALA A 149 -20.70 7.57 -16.82
C ALA A 149 -20.42 6.53 -15.73
N PHE A 150 -20.77 5.27 -15.97
CA PHE A 150 -20.43 4.16 -15.03
C PHE A 150 -18.91 3.98 -14.88
N GLY A 151 -18.13 4.16 -15.95
CA GLY A 151 -16.67 4.15 -15.89
C GLY A 151 -16.13 5.18 -14.93
N LEU A 152 -16.63 6.40 -15.01
CA LEU A 152 -16.22 7.52 -14.15
C LEU A 152 -16.69 7.34 -12.69
N ILE A 153 -17.90 6.83 -12.48
CA ILE A 153 -18.42 6.54 -11.14
C ILE A 153 -17.52 5.57 -10.37
N VAL A 154 -16.93 4.58 -11.05
CA VAL A 154 -15.97 3.66 -10.43
C VAL A 154 -14.58 4.27 -10.29
N ALA A 155 -14.14 4.99 -11.33
CA ALA A 155 -12.77 5.52 -11.39
C ALA A 155 -12.48 6.61 -10.37
N ILE A 156 -13.40 7.57 -10.22
CA ILE A 156 -13.17 8.75 -9.38
C ILE A 156 -12.97 8.37 -7.91
N PRO A 157 -13.86 7.59 -7.26
CA PRO A 157 -13.64 7.15 -5.89
C PRO A 157 -12.39 6.28 -5.74
N SER A 158 -12.14 5.39 -6.71
CA SER A 158 -10.95 4.53 -6.70
C SER A 158 -9.66 5.34 -6.73
N LEU A 159 -9.59 6.40 -7.55
CA LEU A 159 -8.43 7.28 -7.64
C LEU A 159 -8.23 8.08 -6.35
N MET A 160 -9.31 8.62 -5.78
CA MET A 160 -9.25 9.38 -4.52
C MET A 160 -8.72 8.49 -3.39
N LEU A 161 -9.26 7.28 -3.25
CA LEU A 161 -8.84 6.32 -2.21
C LEU A 161 -7.43 5.79 -2.46
N TYR A 162 -7.04 5.54 -3.70
CA TYR A 162 -5.66 5.19 -4.04
C TYR A 162 -4.67 6.25 -3.57
N ARG A 163 -4.94 7.53 -3.87
CA ARG A 163 -4.08 8.65 -3.43
C ARG A 163 -4.05 8.81 -1.92
N TYR A 164 -5.19 8.65 -1.27
CA TYR A 164 -5.28 8.68 0.19
C TYR A 164 -4.41 7.58 0.84
N PHE A 165 -4.60 6.32 0.42
CA PHE A 165 -3.82 5.21 0.98
C PHE A 165 -2.34 5.32 0.66
N ARG A 166 -1.99 5.85 -0.52
CA ARG A 166 -0.59 6.12 -0.87
C ARG A 166 0.02 7.11 0.11
N GLY A 167 -0.62 8.22 0.39
CA GLY A 167 -0.16 9.18 1.39
C GLY A 167 -0.04 8.61 2.79
N VAL A 168 -0.94 7.69 3.19
CA VAL A 168 -0.84 6.98 4.47
C VAL A 168 0.39 6.07 4.51
N VAL A 169 0.68 5.34 3.43
CA VAL A 169 1.88 4.48 3.34
C VAL A 169 3.15 5.32 3.36
N ASP A 170 3.19 6.44 2.63
CA ASP A 170 4.33 7.35 2.62
C ASP A 170 4.60 7.92 4.03
N ALA A 171 3.55 8.30 4.79
CA ALA A 171 3.68 8.73 6.18
C ALA A 171 4.27 7.63 7.08
N TYR A 172 3.78 6.39 6.95
CA TYR A 172 4.34 5.26 7.71
C TYR A 172 5.79 4.95 7.33
N THR A 173 6.19 5.19 6.10
CA THR A 173 7.59 5.04 5.67
C THR A 173 8.48 6.00 6.44
N VAL A 174 8.11 7.27 6.49
CA VAL A 174 8.84 8.30 7.27
C VAL A 174 8.91 7.94 8.76
N ASP A 175 7.79 7.49 9.36
CA ASP A 175 7.78 7.08 10.76
C ASP A 175 8.71 5.88 11.03
N MET A 176 8.76 4.91 10.12
CA MET A 176 9.68 3.76 10.23
C MET A 176 11.15 4.17 10.08
N GLU A 177 11.46 5.10 9.18
CA GLU A 177 12.80 5.67 9.00
C GLU A 177 13.24 6.40 10.27
N GLN A 178 12.39 7.27 10.83
CA GLN A 178 12.68 7.96 12.09
C GLN A 178 12.88 6.98 13.26
N ALA A 179 12.11 5.90 13.31
CA ALA A 179 12.29 4.86 14.31
C ALA A 179 13.63 4.16 14.16
N ALA A 180 14.07 3.86 12.94
CA ALA A 180 15.38 3.27 12.66
C ALA A 180 16.52 4.24 13.05
N ASP A 181 16.42 5.52 12.68
CA ASP A 181 17.42 6.55 13.03
C ASP A 181 17.58 6.75 14.53
N ARG A 182 16.51 6.63 15.30
CA ARG A 182 16.58 6.64 16.78
C ARG A 182 17.17 5.36 17.35
N MET A 183 16.92 4.23 16.69
CA MET A 183 17.32 2.92 17.17
C MET A 183 18.80 2.60 16.88
N VAL A 184 19.36 3.08 15.76
CA VAL A 184 20.77 2.84 15.38
C VAL A 184 21.74 3.29 16.48
N PRO A 185 21.79 4.57 16.90
CA PRO A 185 22.73 5.00 17.93
C PRO A 185 22.46 4.34 19.28
N HIS A 186 21.20 3.99 19.56
CA HIS A 186 20.84 3.28 20.78
C HIS A 186 21.44 1.85 20.82
N LEU A 187 21.39 1.13 19.72
CA LEU A 187 21.97 -0.23 19.62
C LEU A 187 23.49 -0.22 19.51
N MET A 188 24.09 0.80 18.88
CA MET A 188 25.54 0.90 18.77
C MET A 188 26.26 1.05 20.13
N ARG A 189 25.58 1.48 21.18
CA ARG A 189 26.12 1.50 22.53
C ARG A 189 26.49 0.10 23.04
N PHE A 190 25.77 -0.92 22.64
CA PHE A 190 26.08 -2.32 23.03
C PHE A 190 27.32 -2.86 22.34
N THR A 191 27.59 -2.40 21.12
CA THR A 191 28.78 -2.81 20.37
C THR A 191 30.04 -2.14 20.93
N SER A 192 29.96 -0.87 21.33
CA SER A 192 31.09 -0.12 21.90
C SER A 192 31.47 -0.59 23.31
N GLN A 193 30.49 -0.93 24.18
CA GLN A 193 30.76 -1.46 25.52
C GLN A 193 31.46 -2.81 25.51
N ARG A 194 31.23 -3.65 24.49
CA ARG A 194 31.90 -4.93 24.33
C ARG A 194 33.30 -4.83 23.69
N GLN A 195 33.66 -3.66 23.16
CA GLN A 195 35.03 -3.39 22.66
C GLN A 195 35.98 -2.98 23.80
N SER A 196 35.42 -2.46 24.92
CA SER A 196 36.18 -1.98 26.06
C SER A 196 36.29 -2.98 27.21
N ALA A 197 35.73 -4.17 27.08
CA ALA A 197 35.80 -5.30 28.03
C ALA A 197 36.57 -6.50 27.41
#